data_2a76f1acaa54e171d54bfbb34eef1a7f
#
_entry.id   2a76f1acaa54e171d54bfbb34eef1a7f
#
_cell.length_a   1.000
_cell.length_b   1.000
_cell.length_c   1.000
_cell.angle_alpha   90.00
_cell.angle_beta   90.00
_cell.angle_gamma   90.00
#
_symmetry.space_group_name_H-M   'P 1'
#
loop_
_entity.id
_entity.type
_entity.pdbx_description
1 polymer ?
#
loop_
_entity_poly.entity_id
_entity_poly.type
_entity_poly.pdbx_seq_one_letter_code
_entity_poly.pdbx_strand_id
1 'polypeptide(L)'
;MKLQLLIPQFNETDEVMRPMLESIAIQQGVDLKNDIEVIIGNDGSDCKLSEEFLGRFSFPIRYFFFDHTGLPGTRGKLFDLATADYVMFCDADDMFLTNTALYTIFAFLEKGCDALVVDFLEEVLERKTGRSLFFPHKKDSTFVHGKIYRRQFLLDNGIVWHPDVKCHEDSGYKCLALKVAKDVKYCEAPLYLWKWREGSICRKDPLYVPKTYTRMIYSNSWLIKDFLDRGMVDEARYYCAVLVYGTYYMLNKPIWLDPLNVKYRYETEKCFKEYFSCHKDLFSSVDPKVRNSIIAGTKRRVLKEGVLLEKFTFDDWIRHIEAL
;
A
#
# COMPACT_ATOMS: atom_id res chain seq x y z
N MET A 1 25.86 4.22 5.91
CA MET A 1 24.46 4.61 5.67
C MET A 1 23.58 3.42 6.02
N LYS A 2 22.78 3.52 7.07
CA LYS A 2 21.96 2.39 7.55
C LYS A 2 20.57 2.35 6.92
N LEU A 3 19.94 3.52 6.72
CA LEU A 3 18.57 3.63 6.24
C LEU A 3 18.42 4.72 5.18
N GLN A 4 17.76 4.42 4.08
CA GLN A 4 17.32 5.40 3.10
C GLN A 4 15.79 5.51 3.10
N LEU A 5 15.30 6.75 3.17
CA LEU A 5 13.89 7.11 3.07
C LEU A 5 13.60 7.49 1.62
N LEU A 6 12.76 6.72 0.96
CA LEU A 6 12.45 6.82 -0.46
C LEU A 6 11.10 7.52 -0.62
N ILE A 7 11.10 8.77 -1.11
CA ILE A 7 9.93 9.64 -1.15
C ILE A 7 9.58 9.99 -2.60
N PRO A 8 8.55 9.41 -3.19
CA PRO A 8 8.01 9.87 -4.46
C PRO A 8 7.32 11.22 -4.27
N GLN A 9 7.47 12.12 -5.24
CA GLN A 9 6.84 13.44 -5.27
C GLN A 9 6.15 13.63 -6.62
N PHE A 10 4.87 14.03 -6.58
CA PHE A 10 4.10 14.42 -7.77
C PHE A 10 3.17 15.59 -7.44
N ASN A 11 3.62 16.80 -7.76
CA ASN A 11 2.95 18.07 -7.49
C ASN A 11 2.82 18.45 -5.98
N GLU A 12 3.51 17.76 -5.07
CA GLU A 12 3.69 18.24 -3.71
C GLU A 12 4.63 19.43 -3.69
N THR A 13 4.18 20.52 -3.04
CA THR A 13 4.94 21.75 -2.83
C THR A 13 5.84 21.63 -1.58
N ASP A 14 6.71 22.66 -1.37
CA ASP A 14 7.52 22.76 -0.14
C ASP A 14 6.66 22.66 1.13
N GLU A 15 5.47 23.28 1.13
CA GLU A 15 4.54 23.26 2.28
C GLU A 15 3.99 21.87 2.54
N VAL A 16 3.70 21.10 1.50
CA VAL A 16 3.18 19.73 1.63
C VAL A 16 4.25 18.78 2.12
N MET A 17 5.49 18.90 1.60
CA MET A 17 6.64 18.07 1.98
C MET A 17 7.22 18.44 3.36
N ARG A 18 7.01 19.67 3.81
CA ARG A 18 7.57 20.23 5.05
C ARG A 18 7.38 19.33 6.27
N PRO A 19 6.17 18.83 6.62
CA PRO A 19 5.97 17.97 7.78
C PRO A 19 6.86 16.72 7.75
N MET A 20 7.02 16.10 6.60
CA MET A 20 7.89 14.93 6.46
C MET A 20 9.35 15.27 6.78
N LEU A 21 9.94 16.27 6.12
CA LEU A 21 11.34 16.60 6.31
C LEU A 21 11.62 17.22 7.70
N GLU A 22 10.72 18.03 8.23
CA GLU A 22 10.86 18.57 9.60
C GLU A 22 10.76 17.46 10.65
N SER A 23 9.88 16.47 10.48
CA SER A 23 9.78 15.34 11.39
C SER A 23 11.04 14.47 11.41
N ILE A 24 11.80 14.44 10.30
CA ILE A 24 13.13 13.80 10.25
C ILE A 24 14.17 14.70 10.96
N ALA A 25 14.14 16.00 10.72
CA ALA A 25 15.12 16.95 11.26
C ALA A 25 15.16 17.02 12.79
N ILE A 26 14.01 16.76 13.44
CA ILE A 26 13.88 16.79 14.90
C ILE A 26 14.19 15.44 15.58
N GLN A 27 14.56 14.40 14.83
CA GLN A 27 14.86 13.09 15.41
C GLN A 27 16.05 13.14 16.35
N GLN A 28 15.95 12.43 17.47
CA GLN A 28 16.95 12.35 18.54
C GLN A 28 17.50 10.93 18.66
N GLY A 29 18.74 10.82 19.16
CA GLY A 29 19.38 9.53 19.41
C GLY A 29 19.91 8.83 18.15
N VAL A 30 19.97 9.54 17.00
CA VAL A 30 20.49 9.03 15.73
C VAL A 30 21.43 10.05 15.08
N ASP A 31 22.41 9.57 14.35
CA ASP A 31 23.29 10.42 13.54
C ASP A 31 22.65 10.69 12.18
N LEU A 32 21.87 11.78 12.08
CA LEU A 32 21.15 12.12 10.87
C LEU A 32 22.05 12.34 9.65
N LYS A 33 23.33 12.68 9.85
CA LYS A 33 24.26 12.91 8.73
C LYS A 33 24.85 11.63 8.16
N ASN A 34 25.07 10.63 9.02
CA ASN A 34 25.79 9.43 8.63
C ASN A 34 24.88 8.19 8.53
N ASP A 35 23.80 8.13 9.30
CA ASP A 35 22.95 6.93 9.39
C ASP A 35 21.76 6.95 8.43
N ILE A 36 21.28 8.13 8.02
CA ILE A 36 20.15 8.26 7.11
C ILE A 36 20.47 9.07 5.86
N GLU A 37 19.72 8.84 4.81
CA GLU A 37 19.62 9.68 3.62
C GLU A 37 18.18 9.69 3.14
N VAL A 38 17.72 10.84 2.65
CA VAL A 38 16.43 10.99 1.99
C VAL A 38 16.67 11.03 0.48
N ILE A 39 16.00 10.18 -0.27
CA ILE A 39 16.00 10.22 -1.74
C ILE A 39 14.59 10.59 -2.19
N ILE A 40 14.47 11.76 -2.83
CA ILE A 40 13.21 12.27 -3.35
C ILE A 40 13.20 12.10 -4.86
N GLY A 41 12.12 11.51 -5.40
CA GLY A 41 11.92 11.33 -6.83
C GLY A 41 10.73 12.14 -7.33
N ASN A 42 10.99 13.18 -8.10
CA ASN A 42 9.97 13.96 -8.80
C ASN A 42 9.51 13.18 -10.04
N ASP A 43 8.23 12.79 -10.06
CA ASP A 43 7.62 11.98 -11.12
C ASP A 43 7.03 12.84 -12.26
N GLY A 44 7.83 13.77 -12.77
CA GLY A 44 7.40 14.64 -13.87
C GLY A 44 6.39 15.71 -13.44
N SER A 45 6.54 16.24 -12.21
CA SER A 45 5.66 17.29 -11.70
C SER A 45 5.90 18.63 -12.36
N ASP A 46 4.84 19.43 -12.51
CA ASP A 46 4.94 20.85 -12.83
C ASP A 46 5.59 21.65 -11.68
N CYS A 47 5.45 21.16 -10.45
CA CYS A 47 5.99 21.75 -9.23
C CYS A 47 7.31 21.08 -8.84
N LYS A 48 8.32 21.88 -8.50
CA LYS A 48 9.61 21.45 -7.99
C LYS A 48 9.79 21.97 -6.57
N LEU A 49 10.42 21.15 -5.72
CA LEU A 49 10.87 21.62 -4.40
C LEU A 49 12.00 22.62 -4.59
N SER A 50 11.99 23.71 -3.82
CA SER A 50 12.99 24.75 -3.93
C SER A 50 14.33 24.33 -3.28
N GLU A 51 15.45 24.78 -3.87
CA GLU A 51 16.77 24.55 -3.30
C GLU A 51 16.91 25.18 -1.91
N GLU A 52 16.26 26.35 -1.71
CA GLU A 52 16.23 27.02 -0.39
C GLU A 52 15.53 26.14 0.65
N PHE A 53 14.42 25.50 0.30
CA PHE A 53 13.71 24.60 1.19
C PHE A 53 14.54 23.36 1.55
N LEU A 54 15.09 22.69 0.53
CA LEU A 54 15.89 21.48 0.74
C LEU A 54 17.21 21.79 1.52
N GLY A 55 17.81 22.96 1.28
CA GLY A 55 19.03 23.41 1.97
C GLY A 55 18.87 23.74 3.45
N ARG A 56 17.65 23.77 3.98
CA ARG A 56 17.39 23.97 5.44
C ARG A 56 17.72 22.74 6.29
N PHE A 57 17.80 21.58 5.70
CA PHE A 57 17.97 20.31 6.42
C PHE A 57 19.43 19.90 6.49
N SER A 58 19.87 19.44 7.65
CA SER A 58 21.26 19.07 7.93
C SER A 58 21.62 17.62 7.56
N PHE A 59 20.63 16.80 7.20
CA PHE A 59 20.82 15.43 6.75
C PHE A 59 20.93 15.36 5.22
N PRO A 60 21.57 14.32 4.66
CA PRO A 60 21.69 14.16 3.20
C PRO A 60 20.35 14.03 2.50
N ILE A 61 20.13 14.84 1.47
CA ILE A 61 18.97 14.75 0.58
C ILE A 61 19.48 14.69 -0.85
N ARG A 62 19.03 13.69 -1.61
CA ARG A 62 19.19 13.63 -3.08
C ARG A 62 17.84 13.83 -3.72
N TYR A 63 17.74 14.74 -4.68
CA TYR A 63 16.52 15.05 -5.40
C TYR A 63 16.72 14.76 -6.90
N PHE A 64 15.89 13.84 -7.43
CA PHE A 64 15.94 13.39 -8.81
C PHE A 64 14.66 13.75 -9.55
N PHE A 65 14.83 13.97 -10.86
CA PHE A 65 13.71 14.26 -11.76
C PHE A 65 13.54 13.10 -12.73
N PHE A 66 12.33 12.59 -12.86
CA PHE A 66 12.00 11.50 -13.74
C PHE A 66 10.90 11.91 -14.73
N ASP A 67 10.85 11.25 -15.87
CA ASP A 67 9.65 11.27 -16.70
C ASP A 67 8.51 10.58 -15.94
N HIS A 68 7.29 11.11 -16.09
CA HIS A 68 6.11 10.61 -15.37
C HIS A 68 5.81 9.15 -15.67
N THR A 69 5.86 8.32 -14.64
CA THR A 69 5.57 6.88 -14.72
C THR A 69 4.50 6.45 -13.71
N GLY A 70 4.08 7.33 -12.85
CA GLY A 70 3.17 7.06 -11.74
C GLY A 70 3.90 6.50 -10.51
N LEU A 71 3.18 6.48 -9.40
CA LEU A 71 3.71 6.15 -8.07
C LEU A 71 4.56 4.85 -8.01
N PRO A 72 4.11 3.69 -8.55
CA PRO A 72 4.90 2.47 -8.50
C PRO A 72 6.18 2.57 -9.34
N GLY A 73 6.13 3.19 -10.51
CA GLY A 73 7.31 3.40 -11.35
C GLY A 73 8.35 4.28 -10.65
N THR A 74 7.91 5.35 -9.99
CA THR A 74 8.79 6.24 -9.22
C THR A 74 9.37 5.54 -8.00
N ARG A 75 8.59 4.76 -7.26
CA ARG A 75 9.12 3.95 -6.15
C ARG A 75 10.16 2.93 -6.61
N GLY A 76 9.95 2.32 -7.79
CA GLY A 76 10.95 1.43 -8.40
C GLY A 76 12.26 2.15 -8.73
N LYS A 77 12.21 3.30 -9.43
CA LYS A 77 13.38 4.11 -9.74
C LYS A 77 14.13 4.59 -8.49
N LEU A 78 13.40 4.96 -7.43
CA LEU A 78 14.00 5.33 -6.15
C LEU A 78 14.71 4.14 -5.49
N PHE A 79 14.13 2.94 -5.56
CA PHE A 79 14.75 1.74 -5.06
C PHE A 79 16.05 1.39 -5.81
N ASP A 80 16.06 1.56 -7.13
CA ASP A 80 17.26 1.35 -7.96
C ASP A 80 18.42 2.28 -7.59
N LEU A 81 18.10 3.49 -7.12
CA LEU A 81 19.09 4.47 -6.64
C LEU A 81 19.54 4.24 -5.20
N ALA A 82 18.85 3.37 -4.47
CA ALA A 82 19.15 3.09 -3.07
C ALA A 82 20.40 2.23 -2.93
N THR A 83 21.20 2.52 -1.90
CA THR A 83 22.46 1.83 -1.58
C THR A 83 22.61 1.45 -0.11
N ALA A 84 21.71 1.93 0.77
CA ALA A 84 21.74 1.63 2.19
C ALA A 84 21.36 0.17 2.49
N ASP A 85 21.66 -0.29 3.70
CA ASP A 85 21.31 -1.63 4.16
C ASP A 85 19.80 -1.83 4.22
N TYR A 86 19.06 -0.78 4.60
CA TYR A 86 17.62 -0.77 4.71
C TYR A 86 17.00 0.38 3.93
N VAL A 87 15.77 0.15 3.47
CA VAL A 87 14.95 1.15 2.77
C VAL A 87 13.57 1.24 3.40
N MET A 88 13.02 2.45 3.42
CA MET A 88 11.62 2.72 3.81
C MET A 88 10.98 3.61 2.76
N PHE A 89 9.84 3.19 2.22
CA PHE A 89 9.03 4.04 1.34
C PHE A 89 8.13 4.92 2.20
N CYS A 90 8.20 6.23 1.99
CA CYS A 90 7.39 7.22 2.69
C CYS A 90 6.62 8.07 1.68
N ASP A 91 5.40 8.47 2.02
CA ASP A 91 4.66 9.41 1.19
C ASP A 91 5.03 10.86 1.56
N ALA A 92 5.04 11.72 0.55
CA ALA A 92 5.55 13.10 0.68
C ALA A 92 4.75 13.97 1.65
N ASP A 93 3.47 13.66 1.86
CA ASP A 93 2.52 14.41 2.68
C ASP A 93 2.32 13.81 4.09
N ASP A 94 3.13 12.83 4.47
CA ASP A 94 3.10 12.17 5.78
C ASP A 94 4.16 12.73 6.76
N MET A 95 4.38 12.05 7.89
CA MET A 95 5.44 12.40 8.84
C MET A 95 5.74 11.27 9.83
N PHE A 96 6.92 11.33 10.46
CA PHE A 96 7.20 10.56 11.67
C PHE A 96 6.45 11.15 12.86
N LEU A 97 5.86 10.28 13.69
CA LEU A 97 4.95 10.70 14.76
C LEU A 97 5.69 11.26 15.99
N THR A 98 6.89 10.76 16.29
CA THR A 98 7.67 11.14 17.46
C THR A 98 9.09 11.52 17.08
N ASN A 99 9.76 12.31 17.93
CA ASN A 99 11.16 12.69 17.74
C ASN A 99 12.17 11.58 18.09
N THR A 100 11.72 10.40 18.46
CA THR A 100 12.53 9.19 18.71
C THR A 100 12.16 8.03 17.80
N ALA A 101 11.35 8.29 16.76
CA ALA A 101 10.88 7.25 15.85
C ALA A 101 12.03 6.52 15.16
N LEU A 102 13.01 7.26 14.60
CA LEU A 102 14.18 6.66 13.95
C LEU A 102 15.09 5.93 14.94
N TYR A 103 15.28 6.44 16.16
CA TYR A 103 16.01 5.72 17.21
C TYR A 103 15.36 4.36 17.50
N THR A 104 14.06 4.34 17.66
CA THR A 104 13.31 3.10 17.88
C THR A 104 13.45 2.14 16.69
N ILE A 105 13.33 2.63 15.47
CA ILE A 105 13.53 1.83 14.24
C ILE A 105 14.93 1.22 14.25
N PHE A 106 16.00 2.01 14.48
CA PHE A 106 17.38 1.51 14.48
C PHE A 106 17.63 0.45 15.54
N ALA A 107 17.03 0.56 16.73
CA ALA A 107 17.13 -0.47 17.76
C ALA A 107 16.59 -1.85 17.33
N PHE A 108 15.64 -1.88 16.37
CA PHE A 108 15.19 -3.12 15.73
C PHE A 108 16.14 -3.55 14.60
N LEU A 109 16.59 -2.61 13.75
CA LEU A 109 17.43 -2.90 12.60
C LEU A 109 18.81 -3.42 12.99
N GLU A 110 19.38 -2.98 14.09
CA GLU A 110 20.66 -3.48 14.64
C GLU A 110 20.62 -4.99 14.95
N LYS A 111 19.46 -5.54 15.26
CA LYS A 111 19.27 -6.97 15.49
C LYS A 111 19.15 -7.78 14.19
N GLY A 112 19.20 -7.10 13.04
CA GLY A 112 18.96 -7.68 11.72
C GLY A 112 17.50 -8.16 11.53
N CYS A 113 16.97 -8.01 10.33
CA CYS A 113 15.69 -8.60 9.89
C CYS A 113 15.58 -8.46 8.37
N ASP A 114 14.68 -9.23 7.74
CA ASP A 114 14.31 -9.03 6.34
C ASP A 114 13.35 -7.85 6.19
N ALA A 115 12.40 -7.75 7.14
CA ALA A 115 11.45 -6.67 7.20
C ALA A 115 11.13 -6.27 8.65
N LEU A 116 10.93 -4.98 8.87
CA LEU A 116 10.38 -4.42 10.11
C LEU A 116 9.04 -3.75 9.80
N VAL A 117 8.01 -4.11 10.54
CA VAL A 117 6.69 -3.48 10.50
C VAL A 117 6.51 -2.67 11.77
N VAL A 118 6.38 -1.36 11.66
CA VAL A 118 6.03 -0.48 12.78
C VAL A 118 4.56 -0.09 12.68
N ASP A 119 3.90 0.07 13.82
CA ASP A 119 2.54 0.59 13.86
C ASP A 119 2.51 2.04 13.38
N PHE A 120 1.37 2.48 12.85
CA PHE A 120 1.16 3.85 12.41
C PHE A 120 -0.24 4.34 12.78
N LEU A 121 -0.42 5.66 12.77
CA LEU A 121 -1.72 6.31 12.91
C LEU A 121 -2.20 6.83 11.56
N GLU A 122 -3.48 6.68 11.29
CA GLU A 122 -4.19 7.37 10.21
C GLU A 122 -4.93 8.56 10.79
N GLU A 123 -4.68 9.75 10.24
CA GLU A 123 -5.45 10.95 10.55
C GLU A 123 -6.64 11.05 9.60
N VAL A 124 -7.83 11.19 10.17
CA VAL A 124 -9.08 11.39 9.44
C VAL A 124 -9.74 12.66 9.93
N LEU A 125 -10.11 13.55 9.01
CA LEU A 125 -10.86 14.77 9.37
C LEU A 125 -12.35 14.44 9.48
N GLU A 126 -12.93 14.65 10.65
CA GLU A 126 -14.36 14.54 10.85
C GLU A 126 -15.06 15.75 10.21
N ARG A 127 -15.75 15.52 9.08
CA ARG A 127 -16.34 16.60 8.26
C ARG A 127 -17.33 17.51 9.01
N LYS A 128 -18.03 16.98 10.03
CA LYS A 128 -19.04 17.74 10.79
C LYS A 128 -18.42 18.72 11.77
N THR A 129 -17.31 18.38 12.39
CA THR A 129 -16.69 19.16 13.47
C THR A 129 -15.38 19.82 13.08
N GLY A 130 -14.76 19.40 11.96
CA GLY A 130 -13.42 19.82 11.56
C GLY A 130 -12.32 19.27 12.46
N ARG A 131 -12.60 18.27 13.30
CA ARG A 131 -11.61 17.68 14.22
C ARG A 131 -10.85 16.55 13.55
N SER A 132 -9.56 16.47 13.82
CA SER A 132 -8.75 15.29 13.45
C SER A 132 -9.02 14.14 14.42
N LEU A 133 -9.32 12.99 13.88
CA LEU A 133 -9.44 11.71 14.57
C LEU A 133 -8.24 10.84 14.15
N PHE A 134 -7.67 10.06 15.08
CA PHE A 134 -6.53 9.21 14.82
C PHE A 134 -6.89 7.75 15.02
N PHE A 135 -6.70 6.96 13.97
CA PHE A 135 -6.99 5.53 13.98
C PHE A 135 -5.68 4.72 13.94
N PRO A 136 -5.44 3.85 14.94
CA PRO A 136 -4.23 3.04 14.96
C PRO A 136 -4.32 1.86 13.98
N HIS A 137 -3.27 1.69 13.20
CA HIS A 137 -3.02 0.52 12.36
C HIS A 137 -1.91 -0.33 13.01
N LYS A 138 -2.32 -1.41 13.67
CA LYS A 138 -1.41 -2.31 14.40
C LYS A 138 -1.06 -3.51 13.56
N LYS A 139 0.25 -3.81 13.46
CA LYS A 139 0.78 -4.95 12.66
C LYS A 139 0.15 -4.97 11.26
N ASP A 140 -0.04 -3.79 10.70
CA ASP A 140 -0.75 -3.62 9.44
C ASP A 140 -0.06 -4.37 8.31
N SER A 141 -0.86 -5.07 7.52
CA SER A 141 -0.44 -5.79 6.32
C SER A 141 -1.14 -5.26 5.06
N THR A 142 -1.62 -4.01 5.05
CA THR A 142 -2.41 -3.44 3.95
C THR A 142 -1.70 -2.29 3.24
N PHE A 143 -1.06 -1.39 3.96
CA PHE A 143 -0.46 -0.17 3.42
C PHE A 143 1.08 -0.24 3.38
N VAL A 144 1.71 0.61 2.59
CA VAL A 144 3.17 0.73 2.54
C VAL A 144 3.74 1.39 3.81
N HIS A 145 2.92 2.19 4.50
CA HIS A 145 3.34 2.97 5.67
C HIS A 145 3.92 2.08 6.78
N GLY A 146 4.98 2.56 7.42
CA GLY A 146 5.60 1.87 8.54
C GLY A 146 6.30 0.55 8.19
N LYS A 147 6.70 0.33 6.92
CA LYS A 147 7.45 -0.87 6.51
C LYS A 147 8.87 -0.50 6.12
N ILE A 148 9.82 -1.16 6.77
CA ILE A 148 11.24 -1.02 6.49
C ILE A 148 11.75 -2.39 6.01
N TYR A 149 12.50 -2.42 4.94
CA TYR A 149 12.99 -3.65 4.33
C TYR A 149 14.51 -3.65 4.23
N ARG A 150 15.14 -4.78 4.51
CA ARG A 150 16.53 -4.98 4.16
C ARG A 150 16.66 -4.98 2.63
N ARG A 151 17.44 -4.04 2.10
CA ARG A 151 17.56 -3.84 0.64
C ARG A 151 18.02 -5.11 -0.07
N GLN A 152 19.04 -5.79 0.45
CA GLN A 152 19.55 -7.02 -0.16
C GLN A 152 18.49 -8.12 -0.17
N PHE A 153 17.66 -8.25 0.86
CA PHE A 153 16.53 -9.18 0.86
C PHE A 153 15.57 -8.95 -0.32
N LEU A 154 15.23 -7.69 -0.61
CA LEU A 154 14.35 -7.37 -1.75
C LEU A 154 15.00 -7.75 -3.09
N LEU A 155 16.31 -7.47 -3.25
CA LEU A 155 17.08 -7.82 -4.45
C LEU A 155 17.21 -9.33 -4.65
N ASP A 156 17.61 -10.05 -3.60
CA ASP A 156 17.82 -11.51 -3.65
C ASP A 156 16.53 -12.26 -4.02
N ASN A 157 15.39 -11.69 -3.67
CA ASN A 157 14.09 -12.28 -3.93
C ASN A 157 13.37 -11.66 -5.13
N GLY A 158 13.98 -10.72 -5.86
CA GLY A 158 13.38 -10.10 -7.03
C GLY A 158 12.03 -9.43 -6.70
N ILE A 159 11.91 -8.78 -5.54
CA ILE A 159 10.70 -8.08 -5.14
C ILE A 159 10.74 -6.68 -5.72
N VAL A 160 9.90 -6.41 -6.70
CA VAL A 160 9.90 -5.18 -7.48
C VAL A 160 8.54 -4.49 -7.47
N TRP A 161 8.54 -3.19 -7.70
CA TRP A 161 7.32 -2.45 -7.99
C TRP A 161 6.91 -2.70 -9.45
N HIS A 162 5.66 -3.12 -9.67
CA HIS A 162 5.13 -3.29 -11.02
C HIS A 162 4.65 -1.94 -11.57
N PRO A 163 5.31 -1.34 -12.55
CA PRO A 163 5.00 0.01 -13.03
C PRO A 163 3.61 0.12 -13.68
N ASP A 164 3.07 -1.00 -14.17
CA ASP A 164 1.74 -1.06 -14.78
C ASP A 164 0.60 -1.16 -13.74
N VAL A 165 0.91 -1.51 -12.50
CA VAL A 165 -0.07 -1.60 -11.40
C VAL A 165 -0.23 -0.23 -10.75
N LYS A 166 -1.00 0.67 -11.38
CA LYS A 166 -1.11 2.08 -11.00
C LYS A 166 -2.08 2.37 -9.84
N CYS A 167 -2.66 1.35 -9.22
CA CYS A 167 -3.57 1.51 -8.09
C CYS A 167 -3.56 0.23 -7.26
N HIS A 168 -3.58 0.36 -5.94
CA HIS A 168 -3.42 -0.74 -4.99
C HIS A 168 -2.08 -1.51 -5.15
N GLU A 169 -1.09 -0.86 -5.73
CA GLU A 169 0.26 -1.37 -5.98
C GLU A 169 1.00 -1.72 -4.68
N ASP A 170 0.80 -0.90 -3.67
CA ASP A 170 1.38 -1.07 -2.33
C ASP A 170 0.91 -2.35 -1.65
N SER A 171 -0.38 -2.68 -1.79
CA SER A 171 -0.96 -3.91 -1.23
C SER A 171 -0.29 -5.16 -1.80
N GLY A 172 -0.05 -5.21 -3.11
CA GLY A 172 0.65 -6.33 -3.76
C GLY A 172 2.10 -6.43 -3.33
N TYR A 173 2.84 -5.32 -3.47
CA TYR A 173 4.27 -5.26 -3.15
C TYR A 173 4.57 -5.71 -1.71
N LYS A 174 3.93 -5.06 -0.71
CA LYS A 174 4.21 -5.39 0.69
C LYS A 174 3.71 -6.79 1.06
N CYS A 175 2.60 -7.24 0.47
CA CYS A 175 2.09 -8.58 0.72
C CYS A 175 3.09 -9.64 0.26
N LEU A 176 3.63 -9.51 -0.94
CA LEU A 176 4.68 -10.37 -1.45
C LEU A 176 5.92 -10.30 -0.56
N ALA A 177 6.41 -9.10 -0.24
CA ALA A 177 7.60 -8.90 0.57
C ALA A 177 7.47 -9.57 1.95
N LEU A 178 6.36 -9.34 2.67
CA LEU A 178 6.16 -9.92 4.00
C LEU A 178 5.91 -11.44 3.99
N LYS A 179 5.40 -12.00 2.88
CA LYS A 179 5.20 -13.44 2.74
C LYS A 179 6.49 -14.19 2.37
N VAL A 180 7.38 -13.56 1.63
CA VAL A 180 8.68 -14.10 1.26
C VAL A 180 9.71 -13.94 2.39
N ALA A 181 9.58 -12.91 3.22
CA ALA A 181 10.50 -12.65 4.33
C ALA A 181 10.50 -13.79 5.36
N LYS A 182 11.70 -14.21 5.77
CA LYS A 182 11.93 -15.24 6.78
C LYS A 182 12.02 -14.67 8.20
N ASP A 183 12.49 -13.43 8.33
CA ASP A 183 12.60 -12.72 9.61
C ASP A 183 11.85 -11.39 9.52
N VAL A 184 10.60 -11.38 10.00
CA VAL A 184 9.77 -10.18 10.11
C VAL A 184 9.67 -9.76 11.57
N LYS A 185 10.12 -8.56 11.88
CA LYS A 185 9.98 -7.96 13.21
C LYS A 185 8.80 -6.99 13.25
N TYR A 186 8.20 -6.88 14.42
CA TYR A 186 7.07 -5.99 14.66
C TYR A 186 7.38 -5.04 15.81
N CYS A 187 7.23 -3.74 15.56
CA CYS A 187 7.27 -2.70 16.57
C CYS A 187 5.86 -2.18 16.82
N GLU A 188 5.30 -2.46 18.01
CA GLU A 188 3.93 -2.10 18.37
C GLU A 188 3.80 -0.64 18.84
N ALA A 189 4.81 0.20 18.60
CA ALA A 189 4.74 1.63 18.82
C ALA A 189 4.32 2.32 17.51
N PRO A 190 3.35 3.25 17.55
CA PRO A 190 3.02 4.06 16.39
C PRO A 190 4.14 5.08 16.15
N LEU A 191 4.92 4.88 15.11
CA LEU A 191 6.09 5.71 14.77
C LEU A 191 5.86 6.58 13.53
N TYR A 192 4.80 6.34 12.78
CA TYR A 192 4.51 7.01 11.53
C TYR A 192 3.07 7.54 11.54
N LEU A 193 2.83 8.69 10.90
CA LEU A 193 1.52 9.30 10.76
C LEU A 193 1.17 9.43 9.28
N TRP A 194 0.14 8.70 8.85
CA TRP A 194 -0.55 8.94 7.60
C TRP A 194 -1.46 10.14 7.78
N LYS A 195 -0.97 11.30 7.33
CA LYS A 195 -1.67 12.56 7.52
C LYS A 195 -2.91 12.69 6.63
N TRP A 196 -3.90 13.36 7.17
CA TRP A 196 -5.00 13.82 6.35
C TRP A 196 -4.58 15.01 5.47
N ARG A 197 -4.89 14.94 4.18
CA ARG A 197 -4.73 16.05 3.24
C ARG A 197 -5.97 16.19 2.38
N GLU A 198 -6.45 17.42 2.23
CA GLU A 198 -7.46 17.76 1.24
C GLU A 198 -6.90 17.50 -0.17
N GLY A 199 -7.66 16.82 -1.00
CA GLY A 199 -7.20 16.45 -2.35
C GLY A 199 -6.38 15.15 -2.45
N SER A 200 -6.18 14.41 -1.35
CA SER A 200 -5.65 13.04 -1.39
C SER A 200 -6.48 12.16 -2.33
N ILE A 201 -5.79 11.38 -3.16
CA ILE A 201 -6.41 10.56 -4.23
C ILE A 201 -7.53 9.67 -3.69
N CYS A 202 -7.30 9.00 -2.55
CA CYS A 202 -8.25 8.07 -1.95
C CYS A 202 -9.46 8.75 -1.26
N ARG A 203 -9.37 10.05 -0.96
CA ARG A 203 -10.35 10.78 -0.14
C ARG A 203 -11.14 11.83 -0.91
N LYS A 204 -10.65 12.22 -2.08
CA LYS A 204 -11.20 13.28 -2.93
C LYS A 204 -12.51 12.86 -3.62
N ASP A 205 -12.62 11.61 -4.04
CA ASP A 205 -13.72 11.11 -4.85
C ASP A 205 -14.49 10.03 -4.07
N PRO A 206 -15.77 10.26 -3.69
CA PRO A 206 -16.58 9.25 -3.04
C PRO A 206 -16.80 8.00 -3.92
N LEU A 207 -16.61 8.12 -5.24
CA LEU A 207 -16.67 7.02 -6.19
C LEU A 207 -15.28 6.40 -6.48
N TYR A 208 -14.26 6.74 -5.71
CA TYR A 208 -12.91 6.21 -5.91
C TYR A 208 -12.90 4.68 -6.02
N VAL A 209 -13.55 3.99 -5.07
CA VAL A 209 -13.60 2.51 -5.07
C VAL A 209 -14.31 1.96 -6.31
N PRO A 210 -15.54 2.36 -6.68
CA PRO A 210 -16.16 1.93 -7.93
C PRO A 210 -15.30 2.18 -9.17
N LYS A 211 -14.66 3.33 -9.28
CA LYS A 211 -13.83 3.71 -10.44
C LYS A 211 -12.51 2.96 -10.54
N THR A 212 -12.00 2.43 -9.44
CA THR A 212 -10.66 1.82 -9.39
C THR A 212 -10.68 0.31 -9.12
N TYR A 213 -11.84 -0.28 -8.90
CA TYR A 213 -11.93 -1.69 -8.48
C TYR A 213 -11.38 -2.68 -9.53
N THR A 214 -11.56 -2.40 -10.82
CA THR A 214 -10.91 -3.16 -11.89
C THR A 214 -9.40 -3.20 -11.76
N ARG A 215 -8.78 -2.07 -11.35
CA ARG A 215 -7.33 -1.99 -11.10
C ARG A 215 -6.93 -2.82 -9.88
N MET A 216 -7.80 -2.92 -8.86
CA MET A 216 -7.57 -3.79 -7.72
C MET A 216 -7.60 -5.27 -8.13
N ILE A 217 -8.52 -5.68 -9.01
CA ILE A 217 -8.52 -7.05 -9.57
C ILE A 217 -7.20 -7.30 -10.30
N TYR A 218 -6.76 -6.36 -11.13
CA TYR A 218 -5.50 -6.46 -11.86
C TYR A 218 -4.28 -6.55 -10.93
N SER A 219 -4.20 -5.70 -9.90
CA SER A 219 -3.12 -5.75 -8.90
C SER A 219 -3.07 -7.10 -8.17
N ASN A 220 -4.22 -7.64 -7.78
CA ASN A 220 -4.27 -8.97 -7.16
C ASN A 220 -3.90 -10.10 -8.14
N SER A 221 -4.23 -9.97 -9.42
CA SER A 221 -3.81 -10.92 -10.44
C SER A 221 -2.28 -10.99 -10.56
N TRP A 222 -1.61 -9.85 -10.52
CA TRP A 222 -0.15 -9.78 -10.49
C TRP A 222 0.43 -10.44 -9.24
N LEU A 223 -0.13 -10.15 -8.06
CA LEU A 223 0.32 -10.77 -6.81
C LEU A 223 0.17 -12.29 -6.84
N ILE A 224 -0.95 -12.80 -7.36
CA ILE A 224 -1.19 -14.24 -7.46
C ILE A 224 -0.22 -14.88 -8.46
N LYS A 225 0.04 -14.20 -9.58
CA LYS A 225 1.06 -14.64 -10.54
C LYS A 225 2.45 -14.69 -9.89
N ASP A 226 2.86 -13.66 -9.14
CA ASP A 226 4.14 -13.64 -8.43
C ASP A 226 4.29 -14.81 -7.45
N PHE A 227 3.22 -15.18 -6.73
CA PHE A 227 3.24 -16.37 -5.87
C PHE A 227 3.37 -17.66 -6.66
N LEU A 228 2.66 -17.80 -7.79
CA LEU A 228 2.75 -18.99 -8.64
C LEU A 228 4.16 -19.15 -9.27
N ASP A 229 4.73 -18.07 -9.77
CA ASP A 229 6.08 -18.05 -10.34
C ASP A 229 7.16 -18.47 -9.33
N ARG A 230 6.89 -18.27 -8.03
CA ARG A 230 7.75 -18.67 -6.91
C ARG A 230 7.45 -20.07 -6.35
N GLY A 231 6.45 -20.76 -6.91
CA GLY A 231 5.98 -22.05 -6.38
C GLY A 231 5.20 -21.94 -5.06
N MET A 232 4.81 -20.75 -4.64
CA MET A 232 4.02 -20.47 -3.43
C MET A 232 2.53 -20.69 -3.71
N VAL A 233 2.16 -21.91 -4.04
CA VAL A 233 0.82 -22.25 -4.56
C VAL A 233 -0.27 -22.04 -3.50
N ASP A 234 0.02 -22.28 -2.24
CA ASP A 234 -0.98 -22.13 -1.17
C ASP A 234 -1.30 -20.65 -0.89
N GLU A 235 -0.29 -19.78 -0.98
CA GLU A 235 -0.49 -18.32 -0.96
C GLU A 235 -1.31 -17.86 -2.16
N ALA A 236 -0.98 -18.35 -3.34
CA ALA A 236 -1.74 -18.04 -4.56
C ALA A 236 -3.21 -18.47 -4.43
N ARG A 237 -3.50 -19.67 -3.92
CA ARG A 237 -4.86 -20.17 -3.63
C ARG A 237 -5.57 -19.28 -2.63
N TYR A 238 -4.89 -18.93 -1.52
CA TYR A 238 -5.46 -18.05 -0.50
C TYR A 238 -5.87 -16.70 -1.07
N TYR A 239 -4.96 -16.00 -1.78
CA TYR A 239 -5.24 -14.68 -2.35
C TYR A 239 -6.23 -14.72 -3.50
N CYS A 240 -6.26 -15.80 -4.28
CA CYS A 240 -7.31 -16.04 -5.27
C CYS A 240 -8.69 -16.10 -4.60
N ALA A 241 -8.83 -16.87 -3.53
CA ALA A 241 -10.10 -16.94 -2.79
C ALA A 241 -10.46 -15.60 -2.12
N VAL A 242 -9.48 -14.87 -1.57
CA VAL A 242 -9.69 -13.52 -1.01
C VAL A 242 -10.22 -12.57 -2.07
N LEU A 243 -9.67 -12.60 -3.29
CA LEU A 243 -10.14 -11.76 -4.39
C LEU A 243 -11.55 -12.15 -4.84
N VAL A 244 -11.83 -13.45 -5.01
CA VAL A 244 -13.15 -13.93 -5.45
C VAL A 244 -14.24 -13.55 -4.45
N TYR A 245 -14.09 -13.91 -3.18
CA TYR A 245 -15.08 -13.57 -2.16
C TYR A 245 -15.11 -12.07 -1.84
N GLY A 246 -13.96 -11.40 -1.90
CA GLY A 246 -13.86 -9.96 -1.74
C GLY A 246 -14.68 -9.23 -2.80
N THR A 247 -14.57 -9.62 -4.05
CA THR A 247 -15.32 -9.03 -5.16
C THR A 247 -16.81 -9.30 -5.02
N TYR A 248 -17.22 -10.55 -4.71
CA TYR A 248 -18.63 -10.88 -4.46
C TYR A 248 -19.26 -9.99 -3.40
N TYR A 249 -18.66 -9.91 -2.21
CA TYR A 249 -19.21 -9.10 -1.12
C TYR A 249 -19.15 -7.59 -1.43
N MET A 250 -18.10 -7.13 -2.07
CA MET A 250 -17.96 -5.72 -2.43
C MET A 250 -19.04 -5.28 -3.40
N LEU A 251 -19.30 -6.05 -4.46
CA LEU A 251 -20.33 -5.74 -5.48
C LEU A 251 -21.77 -5.79 -4.95
N ASN A 252 -21.98 -6.37 -3.77
CA ASN A 252 -23.27 -6.36 -3.09
C ASN A 252 -23.49 -5.17 -2.14
N LYS A 253 -22.51 -4.26 -1.99
CA LYS A 253 -22.68 -3.02 -1.22
C LYS A 253 -23.62 -2.05 -1.94
N PRO A 254 -24.37 -1.22 -1.17
CA PRO A 254 -25.34 -0.27 -1.74
C PRO A 254 -24.77 0.64 -2.84
N ILE A 255 -23.52 1.09 -2.68
CA ILE A 255 -22.86 1.95 -3.67
C ILE A 255 -22.78 1.32 -5.06
N TRP A 256 -22.67 0.00 -5.16
CA TRP A 256 -22.62 -0.73 -6.43
C TRP A 256 -23.99 -1.03 -7.02
N LEU A 257 -25.04 -0.94 -6.19
CA LEU A 257 -26.43 -1.15 -6.59
C LEU A 257 -27.11 0.16 -7.00
N ASP A 258 -26.45 1.29 -6.78
CA ASP A 258 -26.91 2.60 -7.25
C ASP A 258 -26.94 2.63 -8.79
N PRO A 259 -28.07 3.00 -9.42
CA PRO A 259 -28.19 3.10 -10.88
C PRO A 259 -27.12 3.97 -11.54
N LEU A 260 -26.59 4.99 -10.85
CA LEU A 260 -25.53 5.85 -11.35
C LEU A 260 -24.17 5.11 -11.47
N ASN A 261 -24.01 3.99 -10.77
CA ASN A 261 -22.78 3.21 -10.73
C ASN A 261 -22.84 1.90 -11.56
N VAL A 262 -23.95 1.65 -12.27
CA VAL A 262 -24.16 0.43 -13.09
C VAL A 262 -23.02 0.20 -14.08
N LYS A 263 -22.53 1.26 -14.72
CA LYS A 263 -21.39 1.17 -15.65
C LYS A 263 -20.12 0.62 -14.97
N TYR A 264 -19.78 1.11 -13.78
CA TYR A 264 -18.59 0.65 -13.04
C TYR A 264 -18.77 -0.79 -12.54
N ARG A 265 -20.00 -1.13 -12.13
CA ARG A 265 -20.34 -2.50 -11.78
C ARG A 265 -20.13 -3.45 -12.94
N TYR A 266 -20.69 -3.13 -14.10
CA TYR A 266 -20.56 -3.95 -15.32
C TYR A 266 -19.08 -4.11 -15.75
N GLU A 267 -18.33 -3.01 -15.77
CA GLU A 267 -16.90 -3.03 -16.09
C GLU A 267 -16.12 -3.93 -15.12
N THR A 268 -16.46 -3.88 -13.84
CA THR A 268 -15.83 -4.71 -12.79
C THR A 268 -16.19 -6.19 -12.95
N GLU A 269 -17.46 -6.52 -13.21
CA GLU A 269 -17.92 -7.89 -13.43
C GLU A 269 -17.27 -8.50 -14.68
N LYS A 270 -17.13 -7.71 -15.75
CA LYS A 270 -16.43 -8.14 -16.96
C LYS A 270 -14.95 -8.41 -16.72
N CYS A 271 -14.25 -7.49 -16.07
CA CYS A 271 -12.84 -7.67 -15.68
C CYS A 271 -12.66 -8.89 -14.77
N PHE A 272 -13.57 -9.08 -13.82
CA PHE A 272 -13.55 -10.24 -12.93
C PHE A 272 -13.78 -11.56 -13.68
N LYS A 273 -14.68 -11.58 -14.67
CA LYS A 273 -14.89 -12.75 -15.54
C LYS A 273 -13.60 -13.18 -16.23
N GLU A 274 -12.87 -12.23 -16.83
CA GLU A 274 -11.60 -12.49 -17.49
C GLU A 274 -10.59 -13.11 -16.50
N TYR A 275 -10.46 -12.50 -15.31
CA TYR A 275 -9.63 -13.04 -14.24
C TYR A 275 -10.05 -14.45 -13.80
N PHE A 276 -11.35 -14.63 -13.50
CA PHE A 276 -11.90 -15.88 -12.96
C PHE A 276 -11.75 -17.04 -13.95
N SER A 277 -11.94 -16.78 -15.24
CA SER A 277 -11.77 -17.78 -16.30
C SER A 277 -10.37 -18.39 -16.33
N CYS A 278 -9.34 -17.57 -16.02
CA CYS A 278 -7.95 -18.01 -15.97
C CYS A 278 -7.59 -18.71 -14.65
N HIS A 279 -8.34 -18.51 -13.57
CA HIS A 279 -7.99 -18.94 -12.22
C HIS A 279 -9.04 -19.86 -11.57
N LYS A 280 -10.01 -20.36 -12.32
CA LYS A 280 -11.10 -21.20 -11.82
C LYS A 280 -10.59 -22.46 -11.13
N ASP A 281 -9.61 -23.12 -11.71
CA ASP A 281 -9.03 -24.35 -11.14
C ASP A 281 -8.26 -24.05 -9.85
N LEU A 282 -7.51 -22.95 -9.82
CA LEU A 282 -6.81 -22.48 -8.63
C LEU A 282 -7.83 -22.21 -7.49
N PHE A 283 -8.92 -21.48 -7.78
CA PHE A 283 -9.98 -21.22 -6.83
C PHE A 283 -10.66 -22.49 -6.33
N SER A 284 -10.96 -23.43 -7.24
CA SER A 284 -11.64 -24.71 -6.93
C SER A 284 -10.77 -25.60 -6.03
N SER A 285 -9.45 -25.50 -6.13
CA SER A 285 -8.48 -26.26 -5.31
C SER A 285 -8.25 -25.71 -3.90
N VAL A 286 -8.92 -24.61 -3.52
CA VAL A 286 -8.79 -24.03 -2.17
C VAL A 286 -9.44 -24.94 -1.12
N ASP A 287 -8.69 -25.26 -0.06
CA ASP A 287 -9.19 -26.07 1.05
C ASP A 287 -10.49 -25.48 1.63
N PRO A 288 -11.52 -26.29 1.89
CA PRO A 288 -12.82 -25.82 2.39
C PRO A 288 -12.74 -25.05 3.73
N LYS A 289 -11.82 -25.41 4.64
CA LYS A 289 -11.64 -24.71 5.91
C LYS A 289 -11.04 -23.33 5.70
N VAL A 290 -10.03 -23.24 4.82
CA VAL A 290 -9.43 -21.98 4.41
C VAL A 290 -10.48 -21.08 3.75
N ARG A 291 -11.26 -21.62 2.83
CA ARG A 291 -12.38 -20.94 2.16
C ARG A 291 -13.38 -20.36 3.17
N ASN A 292 -13.85 -21.16 4.12
CA ASN A 292 -14.79 -20.71 5.14
C ASN A 292 -14.22 -19.60 6.03
N SER A 293 -12.93 -19.68 6.38
CA SER A 293 -12.24 -18.63 7.14
C SER A 293 -12.17 -17.32 6.36
N ILE A 294 -11.87 -17.38 5.06
CA ILE A 294 -11.82 -16.20 4.16
C ILE A 294 -13.20 -15.56 4.05
N ILE A 295 -14.25 -16.37 3.84
CA ILE A 295 -15.65 -15.90 3.78
C ILE A 295 -16.00 -15.15 5.07
N ALA A 296 -15.75 -15.75 6.22
CA ALA A 296 -16.06 -15.14 7.51
C ALA A 296 -15.28 -13.85 7.77
N GLY A 297 -14.00 -13.82 7.41
CA GLY A 297 -13.14 -12.64 7.54
C GLY A 297 -13.57 -11.51 6.60
N THR A 298 -13.80 -11.82 5.33
CA THR A 298 -14.23 -10.84 4.30
C THR A 298 -15.60 -10.26 4.64
N LYS A 299 -16.56 -11.11 4.99
CA LYS A 299 -17.91 -10.67 5.38
C LYS A 299 -17.86 -9.73 6.58
N ARG A 300 -17.08 -10.05 7.63
CA ARG A 300 -16.91 -9.16 8.80
C ARG A 300 -16.34 -7.79 8.42
N ARG A 301 -15.34 -7.75 7.55
CA ARG A 301 -14.72 -6.50 7.09
C ARG A 301 -15.75 -5.65 6.34
N VAL A 302 -16.42 -6.22 5.36
CA VAL A 302 -17.39 -5.49 4.53
C VAL A 302 -18.58 -4.98 5.34
N LEU A 303 -19.06 -5.75 6.34
CA LEU A 303 -20.13 -5.30 7.24
C LEU A 303 -19.71 -4.09 8.12
N LYS A 304 -18.44 -3.99 8.50
CA LYS A 304 -17.92 -2.81 9.23
C LYS A 304 -17.93 -1.55 8.37
N GLU A 305 -17.80 -1.69 7.06
CA GLU A 305 -17.77 -0.57 6.10
C GLU A 305 -19.15 -0.11 5.64
N GLY A 306 -20.23 -0.74 6.09
CA GLY A 306 -21.61 -0.36 5.78
C GLY A 306 -22.55 -1.54 5.58
N VAL A 307 -23.79 -1.24 5.18
CA VAL A 307 -24.85 -2.25 4.97
C VAL A 307 -24.51 -3.10 3.74
N LEU A 308 -24.54 -4.42 3.93
CA LEU A 308 -24.37 -5.40 2.86
C LEU A 308 -25.76 -5.86 2.37
N LEU A 309 -26.00 -5.66 1.08
CA LEU A 309 -27.19 -6.18 0.38
C LEU A 309 -26.75 -7.34 -0.53
N GLU A 310 -27.07 -8.56 -0.16
CA GLU A 310 -26.82 -9.74 -1.00
C GLU A 310 -27.94 -9.86 -2.04
N LYS A 311 -27.68 -9.41 -3.27
CA LYS A 311 -28.64 -9.47 -4.36
C LYS A 311 -28.77 -10.88 -4.94
N PHE A 312 -27.68 -11.64 -4.95
CA PHE A 312 -27.61 -13.03 -5.42
C PHE A 312 -26.88 -13.87 -4.37
N THR A 313 -27.16 -15.19 -4.35
CA THR A 313 -26.26 -16.11 -3.68
C THR A 313 -24.90 -16.11 -4.38
N PHE A 314 -23.87 -16.62 -3.69
CA PHE A 314 -22.55 -16.72 -4.31
C PHE A 314 -22.57 -17.54 -5.60
N ASP A 315 -23.28 -18.68 -5.59
CA ASP A 315 -23.38 -19.56 -6.77
C ASP A 315 -24.19 -18.92 -7.90
N ASP A 316 -25.27 -18.18 -7.61
CA ASP A 316 -26.00 -17.41 -8.61
C ASP A 316 -25.12 -16.33 -9.23
N TRP A 317 -24.32 -15.65 -8.42
CA TRP A 317 -23.39 -14.63 -8.89
C TRP A 317 -22.31 -15.23 -9.79
N ILE A 318 -21.70 -16.38 -9.42
CA ILE A 318 -20.72 -17.05 -10.28
C ILE A 318 -21.36 -17.45 -11.62
N ARG A 319 -22.56 -18.01 -11.62
CA ARG A 319 -23.29 -18.32 -12.88
C ARG A 319 -23.53 -17.08 -13.73
N HIS A 320 -23.89 -15.97 -13.10
CA HIS A 320 -24.06 -14.70 -13.81
C HIS A 320 -22.73 -14.24 -14.43
N ILE A 321 -21.62 -14.28 -13.69
CA ILE A 321 -20.29 -13.91 -14.19
C ILE A 321 -19.88 -14.78 -15.38
N GLU A 322 -20.09 -16.09 -15.32
CA GLU A 322 -19.76 -17.01 -16.40
C GLU A 322 -20.61 -16.76 -17.66
N ALA A 323 -21.82 -16.26 -17.50
CA ALA A 323 -22.75 -15.96 -18.60
C ALA A 323 -22.54 -14.59 -19.28
N LEU A 324 -21.80 -13.64 -18.63
CA LEU A 324 -21.46 -12.35 -19.24
C LEU A 324 -20.66 -12.50 -20.54
#